data_bbb7fe61d6299049f464b90b6f1ec4ac
#
_entry.id   bbb7fe61d6299049f464b90b6f1ec4ac
#
_cell.length_a   1.000
_cell.length_b   1.000
_cell.length_c   1.000
_cell.angle_alpha   90.00
_cell.angle_beta   90.00
_cell.angle_gamma   90.00
#
_symmetry.space_group_name_H-M   'P 1'
#
loop_
_entity.id
_entity.type
_entity.pdbx_description
1 polymer ?
#
loop_
_entity_poly.entity_id
_entity_poly.type
_entity_poly.pdbx_seq_one_letter_code
_entity_poly.pdbx_strand_id
1 'polypeptide(L)'
;VQLIMKALIILTIIILSTPFSFADTIKIKDKFLNSIENLLNDNFKGTDFTIKSKENTKPEIGILTLKPIIDNDDGLLFFQGSFFTHDGDRETLNLGLGNRIFLNDDTFMLGVNGFYDYELDYNHRRLGIGTEIKSSILELNTNRYLGLSETRVGKNNDKEVAVDGYDIELGAHIPFIPSAKVYTKIFEYEIPGGSDFKGMKYSSKIGVPNFGIDVEVGFTDFTNTGSEDEWFFDLVYSFGKKTSDKSFITKEAYEKISMK
;
A
#
# COMPACT_ATOMS: atom_id res chain seq x y z
N VAL A 1 -22.09 1.36 4.43
CA VAL A 1 -20.99 1.67 5.35
C VAL A 1 -21.08 0.78 6.60
N GLN A 2 -22.17 0.80 7.38
CA GLN A 2 -22.32 -0.02 8.61
C GLN A 2 -22.23 -1.54 8.37
N LEU A 3 -22.73 -2.05 7.23
CA LEU A 3 -22.67 -3.47 6.89
C LEU A 3 -21.26 -3.91 6.52
N ILE A 4 -20.51 -3.06 5.83
CA ILE A 4 -19.12 -3.27 5.42
C ILE A 4 -18.20 -3.25 6.65
N MET A 5 -18.40 -2.29 7.54
CA MET A 5 -17.66 -2.21 8.81
C MET A 5 -17.90 -3.45 9.69
N LYS A 6 -19.14 -3.94 9.76
CA LYS A 6 -19.46 -5.19 10.50
C LYS A 6 -18.83 -6.42 9.84
N ALA A 7 -18.81 -6.52 8.51
CA ALA A 7 -18.17 -7.61 7.78
C ALA A 7 -16.64 -7.59 7.97
N LEU A 8 -16.01 -6.44 7.95
CA LEU A 8 -14.58 -6.25 8.22
C LEU A 8 -14.22 -6.62 9.67
N ILE A 9 -15.01 -6.16 10.63
CA ILE A 9 -14.82 -6.49 12.06
C ILE A 9 -14.96 -8.01 12.28
N ILE A 10 -15.96 -8.65 11.66
CA ILE A 10 -16.16 -10.10 11.75
C ILE A 10 -15.00 -10.85 11.11
N LEU A 11 -14.48 -10.41 9.97
CA LEU A 11 -13.32 -11.00 9.31
C LEU A 11 -12.06 -10.89 10.19
N THR A 12 -11.84 -9.75 10.82
CA THR A 12 -10.72 -9.52 11.74
C THR A 12 -10.83 -10.38 13.01
N ILE A 13 -12.04 -10.53 13.57
CA ILE A 13 -12.30 -11.37 14.74
C ILE A 13 -12.11 -12.85 14.40
N ILE A 14 -12.53 -13.31 13.23
CA ILE A 14 -12.36 -14.71 12.79
C ILE A 14 -10.87 -15.04 12.58
N ILE A 15 -10.07 -14.11 12.07
CA ILE A 15 -8.62 -14.32 11.89
C ILE A 15 -7.88 -14.36 13.23
N LEU A 16 -8.35 -13.61 14.23
CA LEU A 16 -7.67 -13.46 15.52
C LEU A 16 -8.14 -14.40 16.63
N SER A 17 -9.31 -15.08 16.48
CA SER A 17 -9.96 -15.79 17.59
C SER A 17 -10.06 -17.30 17.49
N THR A 18 -9.49 -17.97 16.47
CA THR A 18 -9.62 -19.43 16.34
C THR A 18 -8.37 -20.19 16.72
N PRO A 19 -8.40 -21.05 17.77
CA PRO A 19 -7.47 -22.15 17.88
C PRO A 19 -7.85 -23.19 16.79
N PHE A 20 -6.94 -23.44 15.90
CA PHE A 20 -7.15 -24.20 14.66
C PHE A 20 -7.58 -25.66 14.86
N SER A 21 -8.73 -26.01 14.29
CA SER A 21 -9.03 -27.32 13.76
C SER A 21 -9.22 -27.19 12.23
N PHE A 22 -8.38 -27.88 11.47
CA PHE A 22 -8.05 -27.51 10.08
C PHE A 22 -9.09 -27.89 9.00
N ALA A 23 -10.01 -28.82 9.24
CA ALA A 23 -10.79 -29.43 8.17
C ALA A 23 -12.20 -28.85 7.93
N ASP A 24 -12.92 -28.41 8.96
CA ASP A 24 -14.29 -27.89 8.80
C ASP A 24 -14.34 -26.38 8.61
N THR A 25 -13.30 -25.67 9.02
CA THR A 25 -13.15 -24.22 8.85
C THR A 25 -13.00 -23.85 7.39
N ILE A 26 -12.44 -24.71 6.54
CA ILE A 26 -12.18 -24.42 5.12
C ILE A 26 -13.47 -24.28 4.33
N LYS A 27 -14.47 -25.13 4.52
CA LYS A 27 -15.73 -25.09 3.74
C LYS A 27 -16.63 -23.90 4.08
N ILE A 28 -16.67 -23.50 5.35
CA ILE A 28 -17.43 -22.32 5.79
C ILE A 28 -16.71 -21.05 5.33
N LYS A 29 -15.40 -21.05 5.41
CA LYS A 29 -14.51 -19.99 4.92
C LYS A 29 -14.67 -19.78 3.41
N ASP A 30 -14.66 -20.84 2.60
CA ASP A 30 -14.80 -20.73 1.14
C ASP A 30 -16.18 -20.21 0.73
N LYS A 31 -17.27 -20.66 1.38
CA LYS A 31 -18.61 -20.12 1.13
C LYS A 31 -18.75 -18.67 1.56
N PHE A 32 -18.17 -18.28 2.68
CA PHE A 32 -18.20 -16.91 3.18
C PHE A 32 -17.31 -15.99 2.34
N LEU A 33 -16.10 -16.41 1.98
CA LEU A 33 -15.21 -15.68 1.10
C LEU A 33 -15.83 -15.50 -0.29
N ASN A 34 -16.39 -16.55 -0.89
CA ASN A 34 -17.07 -16.47 -2.20
C ASN A 34 -18.31 -15.57 -2.14
N SER A 35 -19.05 -15.55 -1.03
CA SER A 35 -20.22 -14.66 -0.89
C SER A 35 -19.80 -13.20 -0.71
N ILE A 36 -18.74 -12.93 0.04
CA ILE A 36 -18.14 -11.60 0.15
C ILE A 36 -17.48 -11.21 -1.17
N GLU A 37 -16.76 -12.11 -1.80
CA GLU A 37 -16.11 -11.90 -3.09
C GLU A 37 -17.12 -11.52 -4.18
N ASN A 38 -18.25 -12.19 -4.27
CA ASN A 38 -19.31 -11.83 -5.22
C ASN A 38 -19.98 -10.48 -4.92
N LEU A 39 -20.16 -10.14 -3.64
CA LEU A 39 -20.72 -8.84 -3.23
C LEU A 39 -19.74 -7.68 -3.42
N LEU A 40 -18.45 -7.95 -3.30
CA LEU A 40 -17.40 -6.94 -3.32
C LEU A 40 -16.75 -6.79 -4.69
N ASN A 41 -16.69 -7.86 -5.49
CA ASN A 41 -16.02 -7.85 -6.79
C ASN A 41 -16.62 -6.88 -7.81
N ASP A 42 -17.94 -6.70 -7.80
CA ASP A 42 -18.59 -5.79 -8.75
C ASP A 42 -18.49 -4.31 -8.33
N ASN A 43 -18.48 -4.04 -7.02
CA ASN A 43 -18.49 -2.67 -6.48
C ASN A 43 -17.12 -2.16 -6.02
N PHE A 44 -16.20 -3.06 -5.68
CA PHE A 44 -14.89 -2.76 -5.09
C PHE A 44 -13.70 -3.19 -5.94
N LYS A 45 -13.91 -3.49 -7.22
CA LYS A 45 -12.80 -3.74 -8.16
C LYS A 45 -11.80 -2.58 -8.11
N GLY A 46 -10.51 -2.88 -7.94
CA GLY A 46 -9.46 -1.89 -7.76
C GLY A 46 -9.39 -1.32 -6.34
N THR A 47 -9.89 -2.07 -5.35
CA THR A 47 -9.77 -1.72 -3.93
C THR A 47 -8.89 -2.74 -3.23
N ASP A 48 -7.94 -2.24 -2.45
CA ASP A 48 -7.04 -3.03 -1.61
C ASP A 48 -7.39 -2.80 -0.14
N PHE A 49 -7.38 -3.88 0.62
CA PHE A 49 -7.41 -3.87 2.08
C PHE A 49 -6.02 -4.25 2.58
N THR A 50 -5.47 -3.45 3.49
CA THR A 50 -4.09 -3.61 3.96
C THR A 50 -4.05 -3.71 5.47
N ILE A 51 -3.26 -4.66 5.97
CA ILE A 51 -2.84 -4.73 7.37
C ILE A 51 -1.32 -4.64 7.37
N LYS A 52 -0.78 -3.66 8.09
CA LYS A 52 0.66 -3.49 8.30
C LYS A 52 0.98 -3.67 9.77
N SER A 53 2.01 -4.40 10.05
CA SER A 53 2.49 -4.63 11.42
C SER A 53 3.99 -4.36 11.49
N LYS A 54 4.41 -3.62 12.49
CA LYS A 54 5.80 -3.33 12.78
C LYS A 54 6.11 -3.71 14.23
N GLU A 55 7.37 -3.92 14.52
CA GLU A 55 7.80 -4.11 15.91
C GLU A 55 7.43 -2.87 16.73
N ASN A 56 6.99 -3.10 17.95
CA ASN A 56 6.69 -2.07 18.94
C ASN A 56 5.56 -1.07 18.60
N THR A 57 4.80 -1.29 17.51
CA THR A 57 3.65 -0.46 17.16
C THR A 57 2.38 -1.29 17.05
N LYS A 58 1.23 -0.63 17.17
CA LYS A 58 -0.05 -1.29 16.88
C LYS A 58 -0.20 -1.48 15.37
N PRO A 59 -0.91 -2.53 14.92
CA PRO A 59 -1.16 -2.73 13.51
C PRO A 59 -1.88 -1.54 12.87
N GLU A 60 -1.45 -1.18 11.67
CA GLU A 60 -2.13 -0.22 10.82
C GLU A 60 -3.11 -0.96 9.92
N ILE A 61 -4.31 -0.42 9.76
CA ILE A 61 -5.34 -0.96 8.88
C ILE A 61 -5.67 0.10 7.85
N GLY A 62 -5.72 -0.29 6.57
CA GLY A 62 -5.99 0.62 5.48
C GLY A 62 -6.90 0.05 4.41
N ILE A 63 -7.60 0.96 3.74
CA ILE A 63 -8.34 0.69 2.50
C ILE A 63 -7.84 1.68 1.47
N LEU A 64 -7.46 1.18 0.30
CA LEU A 64 -7.06 1.98 -0.85
C LEU A 64 -7.94 1.61 -2.04
N THR A 65 -8.46 2.59 -2.72
CA THR A 65 -9.24 2.39 -3.95
C THR A 65 -8.61 3.19 -5.07
N LEU A 66 -8.35 2.52 -6.19
CA LEU A 66 -7.92 3.14 -7.44
C LEU A 66 -9.04 3.00 -8.47
N LYS A 67 -9.48 4.13 -9.03
CA LYS A 67 -10.53 4.16 -10.05
C LYS A 67 -10.01 4.82 -11.32
N PRO A 68 -10.04 4.14 -12.46
CA PRO A 68 -9.74 4.75 -13.75
C PRO A 68 -10.76 5.84 -14.06
N ILE A 69 -10.25 6.99 -14.53
CA ILE A 69 -11.04 8.10 -15.10
C ILE A 69 -10.99 7.99 -16.63
N ILE A 70 -9.80 7.77 -17.17
CA ILE A 70 -9.54 7.50 -18.58
C ILE A 70 -8.64 6.28 -18.63
N ASP A 71 -9.03 5.27 -19.37
CA ASP A 71 -8.31 4.02 -19.54
C ASP A 71 -8.32 3.67 -21.03
N ASN A 72 -7.16 3.79 -21.67
CA ASN A 72 -7.00 3.52 -23.11
C ASN A 72 -5.63 2.85 -23.37
N ASP A 73 -5.38 2.49 -24.64
CA ASP A 73 -4.16 1.78 -25.03
C ASP A 73 -2.87 2.61 -24.75
N ASP A 74 -2.96 3.93 -24.74
CA ASP A 74 -1.80 4.82 -24.55
C ASP A 74 -1.53 5.13 -23.09
N GLY A 75 -2.51 4.96 -22.19
CA GLY A 75 -2.33 5.30 -20.78
C GLY A 75 -3.56 5.26 -19.92
N LEU A 76 -3.35 5.61 -18.66
CA LEU A 76 -4.33 5.56 -17.59
C LEU A 76 -4.31 6.85 -16.78
N LEU A 77 -5.39 7.62 -16.82
CA LEU A 77 -5.67 8.66 -15.82
C LEU A 77 -6.54 8.05 -14.72
N PHE A 78 -6.12 8.15 -13.46
CA PHE A 78 -6.84 7.54 -12.36
C PHE A 78 -6.98 8.47 -11.16
N PHE A 79 -8.03 8.24 -10.41
CA PHE A 79 -8.23 8.73 -9.05
C PHE A 79 -7.83 7.65 -8.06
N GLN A 80 -7.16 8.04 -6.99
CA GLN A 80 -6.87 7.19 -5.85
C GLN A 80 -7.43 7.82 -4.57
N GLY A 81 -8.11 7.01 -3.78
CA GLY A 81 -8.54 7.37 -2.44
C GLY A 81 -8.09 6.32 -1.46
N SER A 82 -7.57 6.72 -0.31
CA SER A 82 -7.28 5.77 0.77
C SER A 82 -7.64 6.35 2.13
N PHE A 83 -7.97 5.44 3.02
CA PHE A 83 -8.17 5.72 4.44
C PHE A 83 -7.36 4.69 5.22
N PHE A 84 -6.57 5.14 6.18
CA PHE A 84 -5.76 4.23 6.99
C PHE A 84 -5.61 4.75 8.42
N THR A 85 -5.46 3.80 9.34
CA THR A 85 -5.12 4.09 10.73
C THR A 85 -3.60 4.04 10.89
N HIS A 86 -3.07 4.87 11.79
CA HIS A 86 -1.66 4.84 12.16
C HIS A 86 -1.56 4.64 13.67
N ASP A 87 -0.72 3.68 14.09
CA ASP A 87 -0.55 3.28 15.50
C ASP A 87 -1.88 2.99 16.24
N GLY A 88 -2.92 2.62 15.48
CA GLY A 88 -4.23 2.20 15.99
C GLY A 88 -5.11 3.30 16.56
N ASP A 89 -4.72 4.57 16.46
CA ASP A 89 -5.46 5.69 17.03
C ASP A 89 -5.36 7.01 16.25
N ARG A 90 -4.78 7.01 15.06
CA ARG A 90 -4.79 8.15 14.14
C ARG A 90 -5.38 7.73 12.81
N GLU A 91 -6.20 8.56 12.24
CA GLU A 91 -6.83 8.29 10.97
C GLU A 91 -6.40 9.31 9.93
N THR A 92 -6.00 8.81 8.77
CA THR A 92 -5.57 9.65 7.64
C THR A 92 -6.39 9.32 6.41
N LEU A 93 -6.93 10.35 5.78
CA LEU A 93 -7.52 10.32 4.46
C LEU A 93 -6.48 10.80 3.44
N ASN A 94 -6.25 10.00 2.40
CA ASN A 94 -5.42 10.38 1.27
C ASN A 94 -6.28 10.44 0.01
N LEU A 95 -6.13 11.50 -0.76
CA LEU A 95 -6.79 11.68 -2.05
C LEU A 95 -5.73 12.02 -3.10
N GLY A 96 -5.76 11.32 -4.23
CA GLY A 96 -4.75 11.48 -5.26
C GLY A 96 -5.29 11.38 -6.68
N LEU A 97 -4.53 11.95 -7.58
CA LEU A 97 -4.68 11.81 -9.02
C LEU A 97 -3.35 11.38 -9.61
N GLY A 98 -3.40 10.47 -10.56
CA GLY A 98 -2.21 10.01 -11.27
C GLY A 98 -2.47 9.77 -12.73
N ASN A 99 -1.42 9.92 -13.51
CA ASN A 99 -1.42 9.62 -14.93
C ASN A 99 -0.27 8.68 -15.24
N ARG A 100 -0.54 7.62 -15.98
CA ARG A 100 0.40 6.63 -16.49
C ARG A 100 0.35 6.61 -17.99
N ILE A 101 1.49 6.55 -18.64
CA ILE A 101 1.64 6.35 -20.08
C ILE A 101 2.42 5.07 -20.35
N PHE A 102 2.00 4.32 -21.36
CA PHE A 102 2.64 3.09 -21.80
C PHE A 102 3.52 3.36 -23.01
N LEU A 103 4.72 2.81 -23.03
CA LEU A 103 5.74 3.02 -24.06
C LEU A 103 6.27 1.68 -24.56
N ASN A 104 6.78 1.68 -25.82
CA ASN A 104 7.41 0.52 -26.44
C ASN A 104 6.56 -0.76 -26.35
N ASP A 105 5.36 -0.72 -26.92
CA ASP A 105 4.42 -1.85 -26.87
C ASP A 105 4.22 -2.39 -25.46
N ASP A 106 4.01 -1.47 -24.50
CA ASP A 106 3.75 -1.74 -23.07
C ASP A 106 4.94 -2.39 -22.32
N THR A 107 6.16 -2.29 -22.83
CA THR A 107 7.33 -2.78 -22.10
C THR A 107 7.81 -1.84 -21.01
N PHE A 108 7.40 -0.54 -21.09
CA PHE A 108 7.68 0.48 -20.10
C PHE A 108 6.43 1.28 -19.76
N MET A 109 6.31 1.65 -18.51
CA MET A 109 5.30 2.58 -18.01
C MET A 109 6.01 3.73 -17.30
N LEU A 110 5.62 4.95 -17.64
CA LEU A 110 5.96 6.15 -16.91
C LEU A 110 4.71 6.68 -16.22
N GLY A 111 4.83 7.08 -14.97
CA GLY A 111 3.72 7.65 -14.21
C GLY A 111 4.13 8.90 -13.44
N VAL A 112 3.16 9.79 -13.27
CA VAL A 112 3.23 10.93 -12.36
C VAL A 112 1.96 10.95 -11.53
N ASN A 113 2.09 11.35 -10.25
CA ASN A 113 0.94 11.42 -9.35
C ASN A 113 1.09 12.56 -8.36
N GLY A 114 -0.04 13.00 -7.82
CA GLY A 114 -0.11 13.98 -6.75
C GLY A 114 -1.12 13.51 -5.72
N PHE A 115 -0.78 13.67 -4.44
CA PHE A 115 -1.60 13.25 -3.30
C PHE A 115 -1.75 14.37 -2.29
N TYR A 116 -2.90 14.39 -1.65
CA TYR A 116 -3.18 15.23 -0.51
C TYR A 116 -3.57 14.34 0.67
N ASP A 117 -2.78 14.41 1.73
CA ASP A 117 -3.01 13.70 2.99
C ASP A 117 -3.66 14.64 3.99
N TYR A 118 -4.71 14.18 4.64
CA TYR A 118 -5.38 14.86 5.73
C TYR A 118 -5.54 13.92 6.92
N GLU A 119 -4.82 14.21 7.98
CA GLU A 119 -4.94 13.51 9.25
C GLU A 119 -6.09 14.14 10.06
N LEU A 120 -7.04 13.30 10.50
CA LEU A 120 -8.32 13.74 11.03
C LEU A 120 -8.24 14.22 12.48
N ASP A 121 -7.36 13.65 13.29
CA ASP A 121 -7.33 13.90 14.74
C ASP A 121 -6.77 15.28 15.07
N TYR A 122 -5.61 15.62 14.47
CA TYR A 122 -4.92 16.89 14.76
C TYR A 122 -4.88 17.83 13.55
N ASN A 123 -5.57 17.46 12.46
CA ASN A 123 -5.69 18.22 11.22
C ASN A 123 -4.37 18.50 10.51
N HIS A 124 -3.39 17.59 10.61
CA HIS A 124 -2.18 17.70 9.82
C HIS A 124 -2.47 17.49 8.34
N ARG A 125 -1.75 18.24 7.50
CA ARG A 125 -1.93 18.24 6.05
C ARG A 125 -0.59 18.10 5.38
N ARG A 126 -0.56 17.31 4.31
CA ARG A 126 0.64 17.08 3.52
C ARG A 126 0.27 16.93 2.04
N LEU A 127 1.09 17.49 1.17
CA LEU A 127 1.03 17.27 -0.27
C LEU A 127 2.16 16.32 -0.66
N GLY A 128 1.86 15.33 -1.49
CA GLY A 128 2.84 14.44 -2.08
C GLY A 128 2.83 14.58 -3.61
N ILE A 129 4.00 14.55 -4.22
CA ILE A 129 4.18 14.44 -5.65
C ILE A 129 5.09 13.27 -5.92
N GLY A 130 4.67 12.36 -6.81
CA GLY A 130 5.42 11.15 -7.11
C GLY A 130 5.64 10.95 -8.60
N THR A 131 6.68 10.19 -8.91
CA THR A 131 6.93 9.65 -10.24
C THR A 131 7.20 8.17 -10.16
N GLU A 132 6.81 7.44 -11.18
CA GLU A 132 7.03 6.00 -11.27
C GLU A 132 7.53 5.62 -12.67
N ILE A 133 8.48 4.69 -12.70
CA ILE A 133 8.97 4.06 -13.92
C ILE A 133 8.89 2.57 -13.67
N LYS A 134 8.20 1.85 -14.52
CA LYS A 134 8.07 0.39 -14.41
C LYS A 134 8.40 -0.28 -15.72
N SER A 135 9.07 -1.41 -15.62
CA SER A 135 9.27 -2.35 -16.70
C SER A 135 8.82 -3.74 -16.25
N SER A 136 8.93 -4.73 -17.14
CA SER A 136 8.60 -6.11 -16.77
C SER A 136 9.46 -6.71 -15.65
N ILE A 137 10.62 -6.13 -15.35
CA ILE A 137 11.58 -6.65 -14.36
C ILE A 137 11.97 -5.66 -13.27
N LEU A 138 11.88 -4.36 -13.54
CA LEU A 138 12.32 -3.30 -12.62
C LEU A 138 11.23 -2.25 -12.41
N GLU A 139 11.18 -1.72 -11.20
CA GLU A 139 10.31 -0.63 -10.79
C GLU A 139 11.13 0.43 -10.06
N LEU A 140 10.90 1.69 -10.38
CA LEU A 140 11.44 2.84 -9.66
C LEU A 140 10.29 3.77 -9.29
N ASN A 141 10.14 4.05 -8.02
CA ASN A 141 9.18 5.01 -7.50
C ASN A 141 9.92 6.10 -6.74
N THR A 142 9.54 7.35 -6.94
CA THR A 142 10.08 8.47 -6.16
C THR A 142 8.94 9.36 -5.69
N ASN A 143 9.03 9.84 -4.47
CA ASN A 143 8.05 10.75 -3.89
C ASN A 143 8.74 11.91 -3.19
N ARG A 144 8.16 13.10 -3.31
CA ARG A 144 8.47 14.28 -2.51
C ARG A 144 7.23 14.68 -1.72
N TYR A 145 7.41 14.94 -0.44
CA TYR A 145 6.36 15.33 0.49
C TYR A 145 6.59 16.76 0.98
N LEU A 146 5.51 17.53 1.09
CA LEU A 146 5.52 18.91 1.56
C LEU A 146 4.48 19.04 2.69
N GLY A 147 4.93 19.34 3.89
CA GLY A 147 4.08 19.65 5.03
C GLY A 147 3.36 20.97 4.82
N LEU A 148 2.03 20.97 4.90
CA LEU A 148 1.21 22.16 4.67
C LEU A 148 0.63 22.74 5.96
N SER A 149 0.69 22.01 7.08
CA SER A 149 0.17 22.47 8.36
C SER A 149 1.27 23.05 9.23
N GLU A 150 0.92 24.10 9.96
CA GLU A 150 1.75 24.64 11.04
C GLU A 150 1.85 23.62 12.19
N THR A 151 2.78 23.88 13.11
CA THR A 151 2.92 23.11 14.36
C THR A 151 1.63 23.14 15.15
N ARG A 152 1.15 21.97 15.56
CA ARG A 152 -0.09 21.78 16.33
C ARG A 152 0.22 21.01 17.61
N VAL A 153 -0.70 21.09 18.55
CA VAL A 153 -0.65 20.24 19.74
C VAL A 153 -1.27 18.90 19.38
N GLY A 154 -0.47 17.86 19.42
CA GLY A 154 -0.86 16.50 19.11
C GLY A 154 -1.11 15.65 20.35
N LYS A 155 -0.87 14.34 20.23
CA LYS A 155 -1.04 13.37 21.30
C LYS A 155 -0.14 13.72 22.50
N ASN A 156 -0.63 13.48 23.71
CA ASN A 156 0.07 13.77 24.96
C ASN A 156 0.49 15.24 25.16
N ASN A 157 -0.12 16.17 24.46
CA ASN A 157 0.22 17.60 24.48
C ASN A 157 1.61 17.90 23.85
N ASP A 158 2.15 17.00 23.04
CA ASP A 158 3.38 17.19 22.30
C ASP A 158 3.17 18.09 21.08
N LYS A 159 4.20 18.83 20.69
CA LYS A 159 4.17 19.63 19.46
C LYS A 159 4.45 18.75 18.26
N GLU A 160 3.54 18.72 17.33
CA GLU A 160 3.61 17.93 16.10
C GLU A 160 3.48 18.82 14.86
N VAL A 161 4.12 18.40 13.78
CA VAL A 161 4.08 19.07 12.49
C VAL A 161 4.09 18.05 11.36
N ALA A 162 3.38 18.33 10.27
CA ALA A 162 3.53 17.56 9.05
C ALA A 162 4.88 17.92 8.41
N VAL A 163 5.77 16.93 8.28
CA VAL A 163 7.14 17.14 7.84
C VAL A 163 7.30 17.03 6.34
N ASP A 164 8.23 17.79 5.80
CA ASP A 164 8.76 17.62 4.46
C ASP A 164 9.60 16.35 4.39
N GLY A 165 9.73 15.77 3.20
CA GLY A 165 10.57 14.60 3.05
C GLY A 165 10.54 14.05 1.63
N TYR A 166 11.27 12.97 1.42
CA TYR A 166 11.27 12.22 0.17
C TYR A 166 11.49 10.74 0.41
N ASP A 167 11.09 9.94 -0.54
CA ASP A 167 11.53 8.55 -0.66
C ASP A 167 11.85 8.18 -2.11
N ILE A 168 12.74 7.21 -2.27
CA ILE A 168 13.08 6.59 -3.54
C ILE A 168 13.09 5.08 -3.31
N GLU A 169 12.29 4.35 -4.07
CA GLU A 169 12.14 2.92 -3.99
C GLU A 169 12.50 2.26 -5.31
N LEU A 170 13.39 1.28 -5.26
CA LEU A 170 13.73 0.40 -6.37
C LEU A 170 13.19 -0.99 -6.09
N GLY A 171 12.42 -1.53 -7.03
CA GLY A 171 11.89 -2.89 -7.01
C GLY A 171 12.43 -3.72 -8.15
N ALA A 172 12.61 -5.02 -7.91
CA ALA A 172 12.99 -5.98 -8.93
C ALA A 172 12.22 -7.29 -8.77
N HIS A 173 11.80 -7.88 -9.88
CA HIS A 173 11.24 -9.22 -9.88
C HIS A 173 12.31 -10.28 -9.64
N ILE A 174 12.01 -11.29 -8.84
CA ILE A 174 12.90 -12.44 -8.64
C ILE A 174 12.82 -13.31 -9.89
N PRO A 175 13.97 -13.61 -10.54
CA PRO A 175 13.99 -14.51 -11.69
C PRO A 175 13.30 -15.84 -11.38
N PHE A 176 12.51 -16.34 -12.32
CA PHE A 176 11.76 -17.61 -12.25
C PHE A 176 10.62 -17.68 -11.21
N ILE A 177 10.40 -16.63 -10.42
CA ILE A 177 9.29 -16.54 -9.46
C ILE A 177 8.45 -15.29 -9.79
N PRO A 178 7.50 -15.37 -10.74
CA PRO A 178 6.72 -14.23 -11.23
C PRO A 178 5.96 -13.45 -10.15
N SER A 179 5.54 -14.13 -9.11
CA SER A 179 4.79 -13.53 -8.00
C SER A 179 5.68 -12.88 -6.95
N ALA A 180 7.01 -12.98 -7.06
CA ALA A 180 7.93 -12.49 -6.05
C ALA A 180 8.76 -11.29 -6.53
N LYS A 181 8.90 -10.31 -5.66
CA LYS A 181 9.69 -9.09 -5.87
C LYS A 181 10.54 -8.79 -4.64
N VAL A 182 11.64 -8.09 -4.85
CA VAL A 182 12.45 -7.49 -3.78
C VAL A 182 12.46 -5.99 -3.96
N TYR A 183 12.52 -5.27 -2.84
CA TYR A 183 12.54 -3.82 -2.84
C TYR A 183 13.64 -3.28 -1.94
N THR A 184 14.19 -2.15 -2.31
CA THR A 184 14.98 -1.29 -1.44
C THR A 184 14.43 0.13 -1.55
N LYS A 185 14.27 0.78 -0.40
CA LYS A 185 13.75 2.15 -0.30
C LYS A 185 14.68 2.96 0.58
N ILE A 186 15.10 4.12 0.12
CA ILE A 186 15.70 5.17 0.95
C ILE A 186 14.66 6.23 1.24
N PHE A 187 14.68 6.78 2.44
CA PHE A 187 13.77 7.84 2.84
C PHE A 187 14.44 8.84 3.78
N GLU A 188 13.98 10.08 3.71
CA GLU A 188 14.38 11.15 4.63
C GLU A 188 13.21 12.09 4.86
N TYR A 189 12.93 12.41 6.13
CA TYR A 189 11.93 13.37 6.56
C TYR A 189 12.57 14.40 7.46
N GLU A 190 12.38 15.68 7.14
CA GLU A 190 12.99 16.81 7.80
C GLU A 190 12.21 17.14 9.09
N ILE A 191 12.82 16.95 10.27
CA ILE A 191 12.18 17.27 11.56
C ILE A 191 12.60 18.67 12.00
N PRO A 192 11.69 19.66 12.02
CA PRO A 192 12.03 21.02 12.41
C PRO A 192 12.61 21.09 13.83
N GLY A 193 13.85 21.52 13.93
CA GLY A 193 14.53 21.65 15.21
C GLY A 193 15.02 20.34 15.83
N GLY A 194 14.98 19.24 15.10
CA GLY A 194 15.46 17.92 15.50
C GLY A 194 16.43 17.31 14.49
N SER A 195 16.76 16.04 14.67
CA SER A 195 17.49 15.25 13.68
C SER A 195 16.51 14.69 12.67
N ASP A 196 16.88 14.72 11.40
CA ASP A 196 16.06 14.16 10.32
C ASP A 196 15.80 12.67 10.54
N PHE A 197 14.57 12.25 10.26
CA PHE A 197 14.17 10.86 10.32
C PHE A 197 14.47 10.19 8.99
N LYS A 198 15.51 9.37 8.94
CA LYS A 198 16.00 8.76 7.71
C LYS A 198 16.48 7.33 7.88
N GLY A 199 16.45 6.58 6.78
CA GLY A 199 16.88 5.20 6.79
C GLY A 199 16.76 4.52 5.45
N MET A 200 16.97 3.21 5.49
CA MET A 200 16.81 2.31 4.35
C MET A 200 15.86 1.18 4.74
N LYS A 201 14.89 0.90 3.87
CA LYS A 201 13.96 -0.22 4.01
C LYS A 201 14.30 -1.27 2.95
N TYR A 202 14.37 -2.52 3.37
CA TYR A 202 14.55 -3.69 2.50
C TYR A 202 13.37 -4.61 2.66
N SER A 203 12.80 -5.11 1.56
CA SER A 203 11.68 -6.03 1.66
C SER A 203 11.63 -7.06 0.54
N SER A 204 10.87 -8.11 0.80
CA SER A 204 10.47 -9.11 -0.17
C SER A 204 8.96 -9.22 -0.15
N LYS A 205 8.35 -9.16 -1.31
CA LYS A 205 6.91 -9.24 -1.51
C LYS A 205 6.57 -10.46 -2.36
N ILE A 206 5.59 -11.23 -1.93
CA ILE A 206 5.10 -12.41 -2.66
C ILE A 206 3.59 -12.31 -2.80
N GLY A 207 3.11 -12.38 -4.04
CA GLY A 207 1.70 -12.54 -4.36
C GLY A 207 1.28 -14.02 -4.28
N VAL A 208 0.20 -14.31 -3.57
CA VAL A 208 -0.39 -15.65 -3.52
C VAL A 208 -1.27 -15.86 -4.75
N PRO A 209 -0.90 -16.75 -5.68
CA PRO A 209 -1.64 -16.97 -6.92
C PRO A 209 -3.12 -17.28 -6.65
N ASN A 210 -4.02 -16.71 -7.45
CA ASN A 210 -5.48 -16.91 -7.42
C ASN A 210 -6.23 -16.40 -6.17
N PHE A 211 -5.55 -15.87 -5.16
CA PHE A 211 -6.20 -15.40 -3.93
C PHE A 211 -6.29 -13.86 -3.81
N GLY A 212 -5.61 -13.11 -4.67
CA GLY A 212 -5.55 -11.65 -4.54
C GLY A 212 -4.85 -11.18 -3.27
N ILE A 213 -4.03 -12.03 -2.66
CA ILE A 213 -3.28 -11.75 -1.44
C ILE A 213 -1.83 -11.49 -1.81
N ASP A 214 -1.29 -10.39 -1.33
CA ASP A 214 0.15 -10.12 -1.35
C ASP A 214 0.66 -10.05 0.09
N VAL A 215 1.81 -10.65 0.33
CA VAL A 215 2.53 -10.63 1.61
C VAL A 215 3.87 -9.96 1.41
N GLU A 216 4.20 -8.98 2.23
CA GLU A 216 5.49 -8.32 2.24
C GLU A 216 6.13 -8.45 3.63
N VAL A 217 7.39 -8.82 3.66
CA VAL A 217 8.21 -8.89 4.88
C VAL A 217 9.47 -8.09 4.64
N GLY A 218 9.88 -7.32 5.60
CA GLY A 218 11.05 -6.50 5.46
C GLY A 218 11.63 -5.99 6.76
N PHE A 219 12.69 -5.23 6.60
CA PHE A 219 13.49 -4.67 7.65
C PHE A 219 13.80 -3.21 7.34
N THR A 220 13.71 -2.35 8.34
CA THR A 220 14.08 -0.93 8.26
C THR A 220 15.30 -0.67 9.11
N ASP A 221 16.35 -0.15 8.49
CA ASP A 221 17.58 0.32 9.12
C ASP A 221 17.49 1.85 9.24
N PHE A 222 17.41 2.36 10.46
CA PHE A 222 17.31 3.79 10.73
C PHE A 222 18.68 4.41 10.95
N THR A 223 18.97 5.48 10.20
CA THR A 223 20.24 6.19 10.25
C THR A 223 20.09 7.49 11.05
N ASN A 224 20.87 7.65 12.14
CA ASN A 224 20.98 8.89 12.93
C ASN A 224 19.66 9.42 13.55
N THR A 225 18.69 8.55 13.80
CA THR A 225 17.38 8.96 14.34
C THR A 225 17.21 8.72 15.83
N GLY A 226 18.09 7.93 16.44
CA GLY A 226 17.86 7.37 17.78
C GLY A 226 16.74 6.33 17.82
N SER A 227 16.18 5.97 16.68
CA SER A 227 15.22 4.87 16.53
C SER A 227 15.95 3.54 16.40
N GLU A 228 15.38 2.50 16.97
CA GLU A 228 15.86 1.13 16.77
C GLU A 228 15.40 0.60 15.43
N ASP A 229 16.23 -0.21 14.78
CA ASP A 229 15.88 -0.93 13.56
C ASP A 229 14.68 -1.84 13.80
N GLU A 230 13.81 -1.98 12.79
CA GLU A 230 12.55 -2.71 12.98
C GLU A 230 12.25 -3.69 11.84
N TRP A 231 11.67 -4.83 12.19
CA TRP A 231 11.02 -5.72 11.24
C TRP A 231 9.58 -5.29 11.01
N PHE A 232 9.10 -5.52 9.81
CA PHE A 232 7.71 -5.28 9.47
C PHE A 232 7.12 -6.42 8.63
N PHE A 233 5.81 -6.53 8.67
CA PHE A 233 5.00 -7.48 7.93
C PHE A 233 3.76 -6.76 7.40
N ASP A 234 3.56 -6.81 6.09
CA ASP A 234 2.39 -6.23 5.44
C ASP A 234 1.60 -7.32 4.74
N LEU A 235 0.29 -7.30 4.88
CA LEU A 235 -0.65 -8.16 4.18
C LEU A 235 -1.62 -7.27 3.42
N VAL A 236 -1.72 -7.51 2.10
CA VAL A 236 -2.63 -6.78 1.21
C VAL A 236 -3.59 -7.78 0.59
N TYR A 237 -4.89 -7.50 0.67
CA TYR A 237 -5.93 -8.22 -0.05
C TYR A 237 -6.53 -7.31 -1.12
N SER A 238 -6.40 -7.69 -2.39
CA SER A 238 -6.92 -6.94 -3.53
C SER A 238 -8.22 -7.54 -4.03
N PHE A 239 -9.30 -6.76 -3.97
CA PHE A 239 -10.60 -7.19 -4.45
C PHE A 239 -10.63 -7.26 -5.98
N GLY A 240 -11.12 -8.39 -6.50
CA GLY A 240 -11.23 -8.61 -7.96
C GLY A 240 -9.93 -8.90 -8.69
N LYS A 241 -8.81 -9.02 -7.97
CA LYS A 241 -7.53 -9.41 -8.54
C LYS A 241 -7.37 -10.92 -8.48
N LYS A 242 -7.09 -11.52 -9.63
CA LYS A 242 -6.59 -12.90 -9.72
C LYS A 242 -5.14 -12.83 -10.15
N THR A 243 -4.22 -13.17 -9.26
CA THR A 243 -2.80 -13.28 -9.61
C THR A 243 -2.66 -14.42 -10.62
N SER A 244 -2.21 -14.14 -11.84
CA SER A 244 -1.98 -15.18 -12.84
C SER A 244 -0.53 -15.63 -12.79
N ASP A 245 -0.30 -16.94 -12.94
CA ASP A 245 1.03 -17.55 -13.09
C ASP A 245 1.70 -17.27 -14.44
N LYS A 246 1.19 -16.31 -15.24
CA LYS A 246 1.73 -16.01 -16.56
C LYS A 246 3.07 -15.30 -16.45
N SER A 247 4.01 -15.74 -17.29
CA SER A 247 5.38 -15.25 -17.34
C SER A 247 5.45 -13.73 -17.50
N PHE A 248 6.52 -13.14 -16.95
CA PHE A 248 6.83 -11.71 -16.91
C PHE A 248 6.85 -10.94 -18.23
N ILE A 249 6.78 -11.63 -19.36
CA ILE A 249 7.14 -11.10 -20.69
C ILE A 249 5.88 -10.78 -21.53
N THR A 250 4.68 -10.97 -20.98
CA THR A 250 3.47 -10.70 -21.76
C THR A 250 2.83 -9.38 -21.37
N LYS A 251 2.26 -8.67 -22.35
CA LYS A 251 1.45 -7.46 -22.17
C LYS A 251 0.44 -7.61 -21.02
N GLU A 252 -0.25 -8.76 -20.96
CA GLU A 252 -1.23 -9.06 -19.91
C GLU A 252 -0.63 -9.17 -18.50
N ALA A 253 0.62 -9.62 -18.36
CA ALA A 253 1.31 -9.65 -17.06
C ALA A 253 1.66 -8.23 -16.64
N TYR A 254 2.06 -7.39 -17.58
CA TYR A 254 2.39 -6.00 -17.34
C TYR A 254 1.15 -5.17 -16.97
N GLU A 255 0.04 -5.31 -17.67
CA GLU A 255 -1.23 -4.65 -17.35
C GLU A 255 -1.72 -5.00 -15.95
N LYS A 256 -1.55 -6.25 -15.51
CA LYS A 256 -1.91 -6.68 -14.15
C LYS A 256 -0.97 -6.18 -13.06
N ILE A 257 0.28 -5.90 -13.39
CA ILE A 257 1.28 -5.35 -12.46
C ILE A 257 1.13 -3.84 -12.35
N SER A 258 0.75 -3.17 -13.43
CA SER A 258 0.70 -1.70 -13.50
C SER A 258 -0.60 -1.09 -12.96
N MET A 259 -1.65 -1.88 -12.74
CA MET A 259 -2.91 -1.40 -12.15
C MET A 259 -2.90 -1.36 -10.61
N LYS A 260 -1.73 -1.29 -9.99
CA LYS A 260 -1.60 -1.10 -8.53
C LYS A 260 -0.89 0.17 -8.20
#